data_73ac1f2508334a65ada1128592eacc9c
#
_entry.id   73ac1f2508334a65ada1128592eacc9c
#
_cell.length_a   1.000
_cell.length_b   1.000
_cell.length_c   1.000
_cell.angle_alpha   90.00
_cell.angle_beta   90.00
_cell.angle_gamma   90.00
#
_symmetry.space_group_name_H-M   'P 1'
#
loop_
_entity.id
_entity.type
_entity.pdbx_description
1 polymer ?
#
loop_
_entity_poly.entity_id
_entity_poly.type
_entity_poly.pdbx_seq_one_letter_code
_entity_poly.pdbx_strand_id
1 'polypeptide(L)'
;MKVKSKRKMAGILAAVLIALVLLAFDCINGDPISERWAMHRAIQFAEKLYPDQTFTAEGAGSMRGFCYTTRVQSQQSKDTWFYVETHFWLFTSDIYTIDHTQYIDARLNTSNRMELEAQDEVAPVLVDALSEYDIPYDEAEQCVMVILPYESGKNAFDLGMEYQQWLPLDAPFEKDILQHIPAKLWVTIQTTSQPQRADFQPALQKIKAACEANGYHFATYNVTMIQRDIPYETALAQCIESGDVAAGEI
;
A
#
# COMPACT_ATOMS: atom_id res chain seq x y z
N MET A 1 56.40 36.08 15.45
CA MET A 1 54.97 35.94 15.83
C MET A 1 54.02 35.63 14.68
N LYS A 2 54.30 35.97 13.41
CA LYS A 2 53.35 35.78 12.27
C LYS A 2 53.06 34.31 11.85
N VAL A 3 54.00 33.34 12.08
CA VAL A 3 53.83 31.95 11.63
C VAL A 3 52.85 31.14 12.48
N LYS A 4 52.76 31.37 13.82
CA LYS A 4 51.81 30.70 14.72
C LYS A 4 50.34 31.09 14.41
N SER A 5 50.13 32.35 13.98
CA SER A 5 48.79 32.84 13.59
C SER A 5 48.31 32.19 12.28
N LYS A 6 49.17 32.01 11.28
CA LYS A 6 48.82 31.35 10.01
C LYS A 6 48.44 29.87 10.19
N ARG A 7 49.15 29.12 11.09
CA ARG A 7 48.85 27.72 11.40
C ARG A 7 47.51 27.56 12.15
N LYS A 8 47.19 28.48 13.08
CA LYS A 8 45.87 28.49 13.75
C LYS A 8 44.76 28.79 12.75
N MET A 9 44.93 29.73 11.84
CA MET A 9 43.96 30.09 10.82
C MET A 9 43.72 28.96 9.83
N ALA A 10 44.80 28.24 9.40
CA ALA A 10 44.70 27.07 8.54
C ALA A 10 43.91 25.89 9.23
N GLY A 11 44.16 25.70 10.55
CA GLY A 11 43.43 24.69 11.33
C GLY A 11 41.91 25.00 11.46
N ILE A 12 41.57 26.29 11.67
CA ILE A 12 40.17 26.72 11.71
C ILE A 12 39.49 26.54 10.33
N LEU A 13 40.20 26.92 9.25
CA LEU A 13 39.69 26.76 7.89
C LEU A 13 39.45 25.28 7.54
N ALA A 14 40.37 24.38 7.92
CA ALA A 14 40.22 22.94 7.72
C ALA A 14 39.04 22.38 8.53
N ALA A 15 38.87 22.80 9.79
CA ALA A 15 37.72 22.39 10.62
C ALA A 15 36.39 22.85 10.04
N VAL A 16 36.29 24.09 9.54
CA VAL A 16 35.11 24.61 8.85
C VAL A 16 34.82 23.82 7.58
N LEU A 17 35.85 23.49 6.80
CA LEU A 17 35.65 22.73 5.57
C LEU A 17 35.18 21.29 5.84
N ILE A 18 35.71 20.64 6.86
CA ILE A 18 35.26 19.33 7.32
C ILE A 18 33.82 19.41 7.80
N ALA A 19 33.46 20.42 8.58
CA ALA A 19 32.09 20.61 9.04
C ALA A 19 31.10 20.83 7.88
N LEU A 20 31.50 21.59 6.84
CA LEU A 20 30.69 21.80 5.64
C LEU A 20 30.54 20.50 4.82
N VAL A 21 31.57 19.69 4.71
CA VAL A 21 31.52 18.39 4.02
C VAL A 21 30.59 17.40 4.78
N LEU A 22 30.72 17.36 6.11
CA LEU A 22 29.83 16.53 6.95
C LEU A 22 28.37 17.01 6.83
N LEU A 23 28.11 18.31 6.90
CA LEU A 23 26.78 18.89 6.67
C LEU A 23 26.22 18.55 5.29
N ALA A 24 27.02 18.62 4.25
CA ALA A 24 26.61 18.26 2.89
C ALA A 24 26.31 16.75 2.78
N PHE A 25 27.09 15.92 3.47
CA PHE A 25 26.87 14.48 3.52
C PHE A 25 25.56 14.14 4.25
N ASP A 26 25.29 14.77 5.41
CA ASP A 26 24.07 14.60 6.18
C ASP A 26 22.84 15.08 5.40
N CYS A 27 22.95 16.16 4.62
CA CYS A 27 21.87 16.65 3.75
C CYS A 27 21.47 15.65 2.66
N ILE A 28 22.40 14.77 2.24
CA ILE A 28 22.14 13.80 1.16
C ILE A 28 21.65 12.47 1.70
N ASN A 29 22.25 12.01 2.82
CA ASN A 29 22.02 10.66 3.32
C ASN A 29 21.13 10.61 4.58
N GLY A 30 20.81 11.76 5.18
CA GLY A 30 20.20 11.84 6.50
C GLY A 30 21.19 11.51 7.62
N ASP A 31 20.87 11.89 8.84
CA ASP A 31 21.67 11.59 10.01
C ASP A 31 20.83 10.89 11.09
N PRO A 32 21.42 9.95 11.86
CA PRO A 32 20.68 9.17 12.87
C PRO A 32 20.10 10.01 14.02
N ILE A 33 20.61 11.22 14.25
CA ILE A 33 20.12 12.11 15.31
C ILE A 33 18.84 12.79 14.84
N SER A 34 18.86 13.36 13.64
CA SER A 34 17.70 14.00 13.00
C SER A 34 16.59 12.97 12.76
N GLU A 35 16.95 11.74 12.34
CA GLU A 35 16.01 10.64 12.21
C GLU A 35 15.27 10.34 13.52
N ARG A 36 16.00 10.13 14.62
CA ARG A 36 15.40 9.89 15.95
C ARG A 36 14.55 11.07 16.42
N TRP A 37 14.98 12.29 16.12
CA TRP A 37 14.23 13.48 16.48
C TRP A 37 12.94 13.59 15.64
N ALA A 38 13.00 13.29 14.33
CA ALA A 38 11.82 13.21 13.48
C ALA A 38 10.81 12.19 14.00
N MET A 39 11.27 10.98 14.34
CA MET A 39 10.42 9.94 14.94
C MET A 39 9.73 10.41 16.22
N HIS A 40 10.49 11.02 17.14
CA HIS A 40 9.93 11.54 18.39
C HIS A 40 8.90 12.65 18.16
N ARG A 41 9.16 13.56 17.23
CA ARG A 41 8.21 14.64 16.86
C ARG A 41 6.97 14.08 16.19
N ALA A 42 7.12 13.07 15.34
CA ALA A 42 6.00 12.39 14.67
C ALA A 42 5.08 11.71 15.70
N ILE A 43 5.63 11.01 16.70
CA ILE A 43 4.86 10.40 17.79
C ILE A 43 4.10 11.48 18.58
N GLN A 44 4.78 12.53 19.02
CA GLN A 44 4.12 13.62 19.75
C GLN A 44 2.99 14.27 18.97
N PHE A 45 3.16 14.39 17.65
CA PHE A 45 2.12 14.91 16.77
C PHE A 45 0.92 13.96 16.68
N ALA A 46 1.17 12.65 16.51
CA ALA A 46 0.13 11.63 16.45
C ALA A 46 -0.68 11.55 17.76
N GLU A 47 -0.01 11.57 18.93
CA GLU A 47 -0.64 11.57 20.25
C GLU A 47 -1.45 12.84 20.51
N LYS A 48 -1.07 13.96 19.91
CA LYS A 48 -1.87 15.20 19.97
C LYS A 48 -3.14 15.12 19.13
N LEU A 49 -3.11 14.43 17.98
CA LEU A 49 -4.29 14.21 17.13
C LEU A 49 -5.23 13.17 17.73
N TYR A 50 -4.67 12.14 18.38
CA TYR A 50 -5.40 11.02 18.96
C TYR A 50 -5.00 10.87 20.45
N PRO A 51 -5.52 11.71 21.37
CA PRO A 51 -5.04 11.79 22.75
C PRO A 51 -5.31 10.54 23.57
N ASP A 52 -6.23 9.69 23.13
CA ASP A 52 -6.56 8.41 23.80
C ASP A 52 -5.73 7.22 23.27
N GLN A 53 -4.76 7.48 22.39
CA GLN A 53 -3.92 6.45 21.77
C GLN A 53 -2.44 6.74 22.02
N THR A 54 -1.64 5.67 22.06
CA THR A 54 -0.17 5.72 22.08
C THR A 54 0.38 5.24 20.77
N PHE A 55 1.47 5.87 20.30
CA PHE A 55 2.04 5.59 18.99
C PHE A 55 3.48 5.11 19.07
N THR A 56 3.85 4.28 18.11
CA THR A 56 5.23 3.93 17.78
C THR A 56 5.59 4.49 16.41
N ALA A 57 6.88 4.72 16.17
CA ALA A 57 7.39 5.14 14.87
C ALA A 57 8.22 4.02 14.26
N GLU A 58 7.96 3.72 12.99
CA GLU A 58 8.66 2.72 12.21
C GLU A 58 9.57 3.42 11.20
N GLY A 59 10.81 3.73 11.63
CA GLY A 59 11.82 4.38 10.80
C GLY A 59 11.46 5.82 10.41
N ALA A 60 12.45 6.57 9.99
CA ALA A 60 12.27 7.86 9.33
C ALA A 60 13.16 7.90 8.09
N GLY A 61 12.54 7.79 6.91
CA GLY A 61 13.24 7.91 5.65
C GLY A 61 13.57 9.37 5.34
N SER A 62 14.84 9.68 5.02
CA SER A 62 15.19 11.01 4.53
C SER A 62 14.74 11.19 3.08
N MET A 63 13.89 12.17 2.83
CA MET A 63 13.50 12.61 1.49
C MET A 63 14.17 13.95 1.20
N ARG A 64 15.28 13.94 0.45
CA ARG A 64 16.00 15.13 -0.06
C ARG A 64 16.13 16.27 0.95
N GLY A 65 17.25 16.38 1.62
CA GLY A 65 17.60 17.48 2.55
C GLY A 65 16.62 17.50 3.74
N PHE A 66 16.94 17.84 4.86
CA PHE A 66 16.22 18.08 6.12
C PHE A 66 14.72 17.70 6.23
N CYS A 67 14.17 16.87 5.31
CA CYS A 67 12.82 16.36 5.32
C CYS A 67 12.85 14.86 5.64
N TYR A 68 12.09 14.45 6.66
CA TYR A 68 11.97 13.07 7.10
C TYR A 68 10.52 12.64 7.06
N THR A 69 10.23 11.53 6.41
CA THR A 69 8.92 10.89 6.43
C THR A 69 8.95 9.73 7.41
N THR A 70 8.11 9.80 8.42
CA THR A 70 8.01 8.80 9.51
C THR A 70 6.64 8.14 9.45
N ARG A 71 6.57 6.82 9.40
CA ARG A 71 5.32 6.09 9.61
C ARG A 71 5.07 5.98 11.12
N VAL A 72 3.90 6.45 11.56
CA VAL A 72 3.43 6.27 12.94
C VAL A 72 2.30 5.26 12.97
N GLN A 73 2.34 4.36 13.96
CA GLN A 73 1.38 3.29 14.15
C GLN A 73 0.82 3.34 15.58
N SER A 74 -0.49 3.32 15.72
CA SER A 74 -1.14 3.17 17.02
C SER A 74 -0.86 1.80 17.64
N GLN A 75 -0.65 1.75 18.94
CA GLN A 75 -0.53 0.50 19.70
C GLN A 75 -1.90 -0.12 20.04
N GLN A 76 -2.97 0.64 19.94
CA GLN A 76 -4.34 0.24 20.24
C GLN A 76 -5.14 -0.16 19.00
N SER A 77 -4.67 0.22 17.79
CA SER A 77 -5.38 -0.02 16.54
C SER A 77 -4.43 -0.38 15.42
N LYS A 78 -4.64 -1.53 14.78
CA LYS A 78 -3.84 -1.97 13.63
C LYS A 78 -4.10 -1.13 12.38
N ASP A 79 -5.27 -0.51 12.29
CA ASP A 79 -5.69 0.30 11.15
C ASP A 79 -5.39 1.80 11.33
N THR A 80 -4.99 2.22 12.54
CA THR A 80 -4.64 3.62 12.81
C THR A 80 -3.14 3.84 12.63
N TRP A 81 -2.74 4.07 11.39
CA TRP A 81 -1.38 4.46 11.03
C TRP A 81 -1.39 5.48 9.89
N PHE A 82 -0.37 6.32 9.83
CA PHE A 82 -0.20 7.34 8.81
C PHE A 82 1.24 7.84 8.74
N TYR A 83 1.54 8.59 7.70
CA TYR A 83 2.85 9.21 7.53
C TYR A 83 2.85 10.64 8.05
N VAL A 84 3.95 10.99 8.72
CA VAL A 84 4.24 12.35 9.22
C VAL A 84 5.52 12.85 8.57
N GLU A 85 5.45 13.96 7.88
CA GLU A 85 6.62 14.68 7.38
C GLU A 85 7.11 15.69 8.41
N THR A 86 8.40 15.61 8.73
CA THR A 86 9.07 16.54 9.61
C THR A 86 10.14 17.28 8.81
N HIS A 87 10.01 18.59 8.69
CA HIS A 87 10.98 19.45 8.03
C HIS A 87 11.83 20.16 9.07
N PHE A 88 13.14 20.01 8.99
CA PHE A 88 14.09 20.70 9.84
C PHE A 88 14.71 21.88 9.11
N TRP A 89 14.70 23.05 9.74
CA TRP A 89 15.45 24.23 9.28
C TRP A 89 16.23 24.80 10.44
N LEU A 90 17.56 24.60 10.45
CA LEU A 90 18.49 25.03 11.49
C LEU A 90 18.09 24.58 12.90
N PHE A 91 17.18 25.28 13.58
CA PHE A 91 16.73 24.96 14.94
C PHE A 91 15.19 24.90 15.05
N THR A 92 14.49 24.95 13.91
CA THR A 92 13.03 24.84 13.84
C THR A 92 12.65 23.57 13.13
N SER A 93 11.52 22.99 13.52
CA SER A 93 10.93 21.87 12.82
C SER A 93 9.48 22.17 12.53
N ASP A 94 9.11 22.13 11.28
CA ASP A 94 7.71 22.17 10.85
C ASP A 94 7.21 20.75 10.60
N ILE A 95 5.98 20.49 10.97
CA ILE A 95 5.36 19.18 10.83
C ILE A 95 4.20 19.32 9.86
N TYR A 96 4.21 18.43 8.86
CA TYR A 96 3.12 18.28 7.91
C TYR A 96 2.62 16.84 7.97
N THR A 97 1.31 16.66 7.92
CA THR A 97 0.74 15.33 7.72
C THR A 97 0.50 15.09 6.25
N ILE A 98 0.92 13.92 5.80
CA ILE A 98 0.47 13.42 4.50
C ILE A 98 -0.85 12.71 4.74
N ASP A 99 -1.95 13.37 4.42
CA ASP A 99 -3.31 12.83 4.25
C ASP A 99 -3.78 11.77 5.28
N HIS A 100 -3.43 11.95 6.59
CA HIS A 100 -3.88 11.04 7.64
C HIS A 100 -5.41 10.85 7.64
N THR A 101 -6.16 11.91 7.29
CA THR A 101 -7.62 11.86 7.18
C THR A 101 -8.07 10.89 6.09
N GLN A 102 -7.35 10.79 4.96
CA GLN A 102 -7.69 9.85 3.90
C GLN A 102 -7.50 8.40 4.35
N TYR A 103 -6.38 8.10 5.02
CA TYR A 103 -6.08 6.74 5.42
C TYR A 103 -6.95 6.23 6.57
N ILE A 104 -7.30 7.10 7.51
CA ILE A 104 -8.06 6.71 8.71
C ILE A 104 -9.54 7.02 8.55
N ASP A 105 -9.91 8.26 8.21
CA ASP A 105 -11.30 8.69 8.15
C ASP A 105 -12.05 8.01 6.98
N ALA A 106 -11.41 7.92 5.80
CA ALA A 106 -11.96 7.16 4.67
C ALA A 106 -11.74 5.64 4.76
N ARG A 107 -11.25 5.13 5.88
CA ARG A 107 -11.03 3.69 6.11
C ARG A 107 -10.12 2.99 5.09
N LEU A 108 -9.21 3.71 4.42
CA LEU A 108 -8.32 3.10 3.41
C LEU A 108 -7.40 2.05 4.03
N ASN A 109 -6.88 2.28 5.25
CA ASN A 109 -6.07 1.28 5.94
C ASN A 109 -6.88 0.02 6.28
N THR A 110 -8.12 0.21 6.71
CA THR A 110 -9.03 -0.90 7.04
C THR A 110 -9.39 -1.69 5.78
N SER A 111 -9.77 -1.02 4.69
CA SER A 111 -10.10 -1.68 3.42
C SER A 111 -8.91 -2.43 2.84
N ASN A 112 -7.73 -1.82 2.77
CA ASN A 112 -6.51 -2.47 2.27
C ASN A 112 -6.16 -3.73 3.06
N ARG A 113 -6.33 -3.72 4.39
CA ARG A 113 -6.11 -4.91 5.21
C ARG A 113 -7.18 -5.97 4.96
N MET A 114 -8.45 -5.58 4.89
CA MET A 114 -9.54 -6.51 4.58
C MET A 114 -9.42 -7.10 3.18
N GLU A 115 -8.92 -6.34 2.21
CA GLU A 115 -8.60 -6.84 0.86
C GLU A 115 -7.60 -7.98 0.90
N LEU A 116 -6.52 -7.84 1.68
CA LEU A 116 -5.52 -8.90 1.85
C LEU A 116 -6.11 -10.12 2.57
N GLU A 117 -6.87 -9.90 3.66
CA GLU A 117 -7.56 -10.98 4.38
C GLU A 117 -8.56 -11.73 3.46
N ALA A 118 -9.33 -11.01 2.65
CA ALA A 118 -10.25 -11.59 1.67
C ALA A 118 -9.51 -12.36 0.56
N GLN A 119 -8.39 -11.83 0.09
CA GLN A 119 -7.53 -12.48 -0.90
C GLN A 119 -7.00 -13.82 -0.40
N ASP A 120 -6.50 -13.86 0.85
CA ASP A 120 -6.00 -15.09 1.49
C ASP A 120 -7.09 -16.17 1.60
N GLU A 121 -8.36 -15.75 1.81
CA GLU A 121 -9.48 -16.69 1.88
C GLU A 121 -9.98 -17.15 0.49
N VAL A 122 -9.98 -16.27 -0.51
CA VAL A 122 -10.54 -16.54 -1.85
C VAL A 122 -9.53 -17.28 -2.74
N ALA A 123 -8.24 -17.01 -2.61
CA ALA A 123 -7.23 -17.61 -3.49
C ALA A 123 -7.25 -19.16 -3.48
N PRO A 124 -7.31 -19.85 -2.34
CA PRO A 124 -7.40 -21.32 -2.32
C PRO A 124 -8.65 -21.86 -3.03
N VAL A 125 -9.79 -21.17 -2.88
CA VAL A 125 -11.05 -21.57 -3.53
C VAL A 125 -10.92 -21.51 -5.04
N LEU A 126 -10.24 -20.50 -5.58
CA LEU A 126 -10.05 -20.32 -7.00
C LEU A 126 -9.01 -21.29 -7.59
N VAL A 127 -7.93 -21.59 -6.86
CA VAL A 127 -6.94 -22.59 -7.28
C VAL A 127 -7.61 -23.95 -7.50
N ASP A 128 -8.47 -24.37 -6.60
CA ASP A 128 -9.20 -25.64 -6.75
C ASP A 128 -10.19 -25.59 -7.94
N ALA A 129 -10.94 -24.52 -8.08
CA ALA A 129 -11.97 -24.37 -9.11
C ALA A 129 -11.39 -24.20 -10.52
N LEU A 130 -10.22 -23.60 -10.64
CA LEU A 130 -9.53 -23.27 -11.89
C LEU A 130 -8.37 -24.23 -12.19
N SER A 131 -8.43 -25.48 -11.71
CA SER A 131 -7.36 -26.47 -11.88
C SER A 131 -6.99 -26.80 -13.34
N GLU A 132 -7.83 -26.46 -14.30
CA GLU A 132 -7.53 -26.55 -15.74
C GLU A 132 -6.69 -25.36 -16.26
N TYR A 133 -6.71 -24.24 -15.55
CA TYR A 133 -5.84 -23.10 -15.74
C TYR A 133 -4.69 -23.21 -14.73
N ASP A 134 -3.51 -22.83 -15.12
CA ASP A 134 -2.40 -22.82 -14.17
C ASP A 134 -2.44 -21.51 -13.39
N ILE A 135 -2.87 -21.56 -12.14
CA ILE A 135 -2.61 -20.50 -11.17
C ILE A 135 -1.49 -21.08 -10.29
N PRO A 136 -0.23 -20.64 -10.44
CA PRO A 136 0.85 -21.16 -9.62
C PRO A 136 0.48 -20.94 -8.15
N TYR A 137 0.41 -22.03 -7.37
CA TYR A 137 0.01 -21.97 -5.96
C TYR A 137 0.90 -21.00 -5.15
N ASP A 138 2.21 -21.01 -5.44
CA ASP A 138 3.19 -20.14 -4.81
C ASP A 138 3.04 -18.64 -5.19
N GLU A 139 2.27 -18.36 -6.24
CA GLU A 139 1.98 -17.00 -6.75
C GLU A 139 0.49 -16.66 -6.67
N ALA A 140 -0.35 -17.53 -6.08
CA ALA A 140 -1.80 -17.34 -6.03
C ALA A 140 -2.18 -16.01 -5.35
N GLU A 141 -1.44 -15.59 -4.34
CA GLU A 141 -1.61 -14.27 -3.69
C GLU A 141 -1.40 -13.10 -4.66
N GLN A 142 -0.53 -13.26 -5.67
CA GLN A 142 -0.29 -12.24 -6.69
C GLN A 142 -1.27 -12.32 -7.86
N CYS A 143 -1.87 -13.51 -8.05
CA CYS A 143 -2.81 -13.79 -9.14
C CYS A 143 -4.27 -13.51 -8.78
N VAL A 144 -4.58 -13.37 -7.50
CA VAL A 144 -5.92 -13.06 -7.00
C VAL A 144 -5.86 -11.74 -6.26
N MET A 145 -6.62 -10.76 -6.69
CA MET A 145 -6.73 -9.44 -6.03
C MET A 145 -8.20 -9.16 -5.70
N VAL A 146 -8.43 -8.77 -4.47
CA VAL A 146 -9.72 -8.23 -4.02
C VAL A 146 -9.58 -6.72 -3.87
N ILE A 147 -10.53 -5.95 -4.34
CA ILE A 147 -10.59 -4.49 -4.19
C ILE A 147 -11.90 -4.14 -3.51
N LEU A 148 -11.83 -3.46 -2.38
CA LEU A 148 -12.95 -3.23 -1.47
C LEU A 148 -12.83 -1.86 -0.78
N PRO A 149 -13.77 -0.92 -0.91
CA PRO A 149 -14.91 -0.94 -1.84
C PRO A 149 -14.49 -0.63 -3.29
N TYR A 150 -15.26 -1.08 -4.27
CA TYR A 150 -15.00 -0.83 -5.67
C TYR A 150 -16.24 -0.46 -6.47
N GLU A 151 -16.21 0.68 -7.12
CA GLU A 151 -17.16 1.07 -8.17
C GLU A 151 -16.40 1.74 -9.31
N SER A 152 -16.70 1.35 -10.54
CA SER A 152 -16.03 1.90 -11.73
C SER A 152 -16.25 3.43 -11.82
N GLY A 153 -15.16 4.16 -11.98
CA GLY A 153 -15.17 5.62 -12.11
C GLY A 153 -15.19 6.41 -10.80
N LYS A 154 -15.30 5.76 -9.64
CA LYS A 154 -15.14 6.40 -8.33
C LYS A 154 -13.72 6.18 -7.79
N ASN A 155 -13.23 7.12 -6.98
CA ASN A 155 -11.95 6.94 -6.29
C ASN A 155 -12.14 6.27 -4.93
N ALA A 156 -11.07 5.66 -4.41
CA ALA A 156 -11.10 4.90 -3.16
C ALA A 156 -11.47 5.76 -1.94
N PHE A 157 -11.09 7.06 -1.92
CA PHE A 157 -11.40 7.96 -0.83
C PHE A 157 -12.91 8.19 -0.72
N ASP A 158 -13.57 8.54 -1.82
CA ASP A 158 -15.02 8.81 -1.84
C ASP A 158 -15.80 7.56 -1.46
N LEU A 159 -15.38 6.38 -1.98
CA LEU A 159 -15.99 5.10 -1.63
C LEU A 159 -15.77 4.75 -0.15
N GLY A 160 -14.55 4.95 0.36
CA GLY A 160 -14.24 4.72 1.77
C GLY A 160 -15.12 5.57 2.70
N MET A 161 -15.34 6.83 2.37
CA MET A 161 -16.25 7.72 3.11
C MET A 161 -17.72 7.29 3.01
N GLU A 162 -18.15 6.83 1.82
CA GLU A 162 -19.53 6.36 1.59
C GLU A 162 -19.85 5.08 2.39
N TYR A 163 -18.88 4.14 2.42
CA TYR A 163 -19.06 2.82 3.06
C TYR A 163 -18.42 2.69 4.45
N GLN A 164 -17.94 3.77 5.06
CA GLN A 164 -17.18 3.74 6.33
C GLN A 164 -17.90 3.02 7.48
N GLN A 165 -19.23 3.03 7.49
CA GLN A 165 -20.04 2.35 8.50
C GLN A 165 -19.90 0.81 8.45
N TRP A 166 -19.56 0.28 7.27
CA TRP A 166 -19.36 -1.15 7.03
C TRP A 166 -17.87 -1.56 7.10
N LEU A 167 -16.98 -0.58 7.31
CA LEU A 167 -15.54 -0.75 7.45
C LEU A 167 -15.09 -0.32 8.87
N PRO A 168 -15.55 -1.00 9.93
CA PRO A 168 -15.16 -0.64 11.29
C PRO A 168 -13.66 -0.88 11.49
N LEU A 169 -12.99 0.06 12.19
CA LEU A 169 -11.56 -0.06 12.49
C LEU A 169 -11.28 -1.39 13.18
N ASP A 170 -10.18 -2.03 12.77
CA ASP A 170 -9.65 -3.26 13.36
C ASP A 170 -10.54 -4.51 13.24
N ALA A 171 -11.73 -4.40 12.68
CA ALA A 171 -12.57 -5.56 12.44
C ALA A 171 -11.93 -6.49 11.37
N PRO A 172 -11.99 -7.82 11.54
CA PRO A 172 -11.55 -8.76 10.52
C PRO A 172 -12.45 -8.66 9.28
N PHE A 173 -11.94 -9.15 8.15
CA PHE A 173 -12.80 -9.38 7.00
C PHE A 173 -13.81 -10.48 7.32
N GLU A 174 -15.07 -10.25 7.01
CA GLU A 174 -16.15 -11.22 7.07
C GLU A 174 -16.90 -11.20 5.73
N LYS A 175 -17.24 -12.38 5.18
CA LYS A 175 -17.87 -12.50 3.85
C LYS A 175 -19.15 -11.69 3.70
N ASP A 176 -19.89 -11.51 4.79
CA ASP A 176 -21.15 -10.77 4.81
C ASP A 176 -20.97 -9.30 4.42
N ILE A 177 -19.77 -8.76 4.56
CA ILE A 177 -19.45 -7.39 4.15
C ILE A 177 -19.69 -7.19 2.64
N LEU A 178 -19.48 -8.23 1.83
CA LEU A 178 -19.68 -8.21 0.37
C LEU A 178 -21.17 -8.04 -0.03
N GLN A 179 -22.11 -8.17 0.91
CA GLN A 179 -23.53 -7.88 0.69
C GLN A 179 -23.84 -6.39 0.87
N HIS A 180 -22.96 -5.64 1.52
CA HIS A 180 -23.16 -4.25 1.89
C HIS A 180 -22.25 -3.29 1.14
N ILE A 181 -21.11 -3.79 0.70
CA ILE A 181 -20.06 -3.00 0.01
C ILE A 181 -19.78 -3.64 -1.35
N PRO A 182 -19.88 -2.88 -2.44
CA PRO A 182 -19.46 -3.39 -3.74
C PRO A 182 -17.96 -3.71 -3.74
N ALA A 183 -17.63 -4.89 -4.21
CA ALA A 183 -16.24 -5.34 -4.30
C ALA A 183 -15.93 -5.90 -5.69
N LYS A 184 -14.68 -5.79 -6.10
CA LYS A 184 -14.15 -6.36 -7.33
C LYS A 184 -13.22 -7.50 -7.02
N LEU A 185 -13.39 -8.60 -7.75
CA LEU A 185 -12.43 -9.68 -7.81
C LEU A 185 -11.67 -9.62 -9.14
N TRP A 186 -10.36 -9.52 -9.07
CA TRP A 186 -9.48 -9.57 -10.23
C TRP A 186 -8.61 -10.80 -10.15
N VAL A 187 -8.66 -11.64 -11.20
CA VAL A 187 -7.94 -12.91 -11.25
C VAL A 187 -7.05 -12.95 -12.48
N THR A 188 -5.78 -13.24 -12.28
CA THR A 188 -4.83 -13.52 -13.37
C THR A 188 -4.67 -15.02 -13.52
N ILE A 189 -4.97 -15.57 -14.69
CA ILE A 189 -4.83 -16.99 -15.01
C ILE A 189 -3.84 -17.23 -16.13
N GLN A 190 -3.13 -18.34 -16.07
CA GLN A 190 -2.20 -18.75 -17.12
C GLN A 190 -2.82 -19.81 -18.03
N THR A 191 -2.60 -19.66 -19.33
CA THR A 191 -3.09 -20.58 -20.35
C THR A 191 -1.92 -21.22 -21.10
N THR A 192 -2.10 -22.46 -21.58
CA THR A 192 -1.07 -23.18 -22.37
C THR A 192 -0.99 -22.70 -23.81
N SER A 193 -2.04 -22.07 -24.32
CA SER A 193 -2.12 -21.49 -25.67
C SER A 193 -2.31 -19.99 -25.58
N GLN A 194 -2.11 -19.28 -26.68
CA GLN A 194 -2.40 -17.86 -26.75
C GLN A 194 -3.87 -17.61 -26.40
N PRO A 195 -4.17 -16.79 -25.36
CA PRO A 195 -5.52 -16.56 -24.90
C PRO A 195 -6.34 -15.76 -25.94
N GLN A 196 -7.62 -16.05 -25.99
CA GLN A 196 -8.55 -15.38 -26.89
C GLN A 196 -9.74 -14.79 -26.12
N ARG A 197 -10.39 -13.79 -26.65
CA ARG A 197 -11.55 -13.15 -26.00
C ARG A 197 -12.71 -14.10 -25.71
N ALA A 198 -12.84 -15.17 -26.51
CA ALA A 198 -13.86 -16.21 -26.28
C ALA A 198 -13.62 -17.01 -25.00
N ASP A 199 -12.38 -17.02 -24.48
CA ASP A 199 -12.02 -17.80 -23.30
C ASP A 199 -12.49 -17.12 -21.99
N PHE A 200 -12.81 -15.82 -22.02
CA PHE A 200 -13.22 -15.08 -20.84
C PHE A 200 -14.53 -15.57 -20.23
N GLN A 201 -15.56 -15.77 -21.06
CA GLN A 201 -16.88 -16.10 -20.52
C GLN A 201 -16.90 -17.41 -19.73
N PRO A 202 -16.29 -18.52 -20.21
CA PRO A 202 -16.18 -19.75 -19.43
C PRO A 202 -15.38 -19.54 -18.12
N ALA A 203 -14.29 -18.79 -18.15
CA ALA A 203 -13.48 -18.54 -16.96
C ALA A 203 -14.24 -17.70 -15.93
N LEU A 204 -14.89 -16.61 -16.36
CA LEU A 204 -15.71 -15.76 -15.49
C LEU A 204 -16.84 -16.55 -14.83
N GLN A 205 -17.53 -17.42 -15.57
CA GLN A 205 -18.60 -18.27 -15.03
C GLN A 205 -18.09 -19.22 -13.95
N LYS A 206 -16.92 -19.83 -14.14
CA LYS A 206 -16.30 -20.73 -13.16
C LYS A 206 -15.88 -19.97 -11.91
N ILE A 207 -15.20 -18.82 -12.08
CA ILE A 207 -14.76 -17.97 -10.97
C ILE A 207 -15.98 -17.55 -10.13
N LYS A 208 -17.01 -17.01 -10.78
CA LYS A 208 -18.24 -16.59 -10.11
C LYS A 208 -18.90 -17.75 -9.38
N ALA A 209 -19.10 -18.89 -10.04
CA ALA A 209 -19.72 -20.07 -9.45
C ALA A 209 -18.95 -20.58 -8.22
N ALA A 210 -17.62 -20.61 -8.28
CA ALA A 210 -16.77 -21.01 -7.18
C ALA A 210 -16.86 -20.03 -6.00
N CYS A 211 -16.84 -18.73 -6.25
CA CYS A 211 -17.03 -17.71 -5.23
C CYS A 211 -18.39 -17.83 -4.56
N GLU A 212 -19.47 -17.85 -5.33
CA GLU A 212 -20.85 -17.93 -4.82
C GLU A 212 -21.09 -19.22 -4.02
N ALA A 213 -20.58 -20.37 -4.47
CA ALA A 213 -20.67 -21.64 -3.75
C ALA A 213 -19.98 -21.61 -2.38
N ASN A 214 -19.00 -20.72 -2.20
CA ASN A 214 -18.29 -20.50 -0.94
C ASN A 214 -18.77 -19.25 -0.17
N GLY A 215 -19.84 -18.60 -0.64
CA GLY A 215 -20.46 -17.45 0.03
C GLY A 215 -19.80 -16.10 -0.24
N TYR A 216 -18.94 -16.00 -1.26
CA TYR A 216 -18.34 -14.73 -1.70
C TYR A 216 -19.16 -14.13 -2.84
N HIS A 217 -19.72 -12.93 -2.64
CA HIS A 217 -20.59 -12.26 -3.60
C HIS A 217 -19.97 -10.94 -4.08
N PHE A 218 -19.07 -11.04 -5.06
CA PHE A 218 -18.47 -9.85 -5.66
C PHE A 218 -19.44 -9.17 -6.65
N ALA A 219 -19.44 -7.84 -6.66
CA ALA A 219 -20.24 -7.05 -7.59
C ALA A 219 -19.64 -7.02 -9.00
N THR A 220 -18.30 -7.07 -9.09
CA THR A 220 -17.56 -6.95 -10.35
C THR A 220 -16.45 -8.00 -10.42
N TYR A 221 -16.24 -8.54 -11.59
CA TYR A 221 -15.18 -9.50 -11.89
C TYR A 221 -14.30 -8.97 -13.00
N ASN A 222 -13.01 -9.24 -12.93
CA ASN A 222 -12.04 -9.00 -13.98
C ASN A 222 -11.11 -10.21 -14.10
N VAL A 223 -10.83 -10.64 -15.33
CA VAL A 223 -9.92 -11.73 -15.60
C VAL A 223 -8.85 -11.27 -16.56
N THR A 224 -7.60 -11.44 -16.17
CA THR A 224 -6.44 -11.30 -17.03
C THR A 224 -5.95 -12.70 -17.43
N MET A 225 -5.73 -12.91 -18.72
CA MET A 225 -5.19 -14.16 -19.25
C MET A 225 -3.81 -13.95 -19.84
N ILE A 226 -2.86 -14.79 -19.42
CA ILE A 226 -1.46 -14.73 -19.84
C ILE A 226 -1.04 -16.11 -20.35
N GLN A 227 -0.37 -16.16 -21.49
CA GLN A 227 0.20 -17.41 -21.99
C GLN A 227 1.46 -17.77 -21.16
N ARG A 228 1.52 -19.01 -20.62
CA ARG A 228 2.71 -19.55 -19.98
C ARG A 228 3.74 -20.08 -20.97
N ASP A 229 4.92 -20.43 -20.48
CA ASP A 229 6.00 -21.07 -21.25
C ASP A 229 6.58 -20.24 -22.40
N ILE A 230 6.34 -18.93 -22.40
CA ILE A 230 6.95 -17.96 -23.31
C ILE A 230 7.67 -16.85 -22.54
N PRO A 231 8.64 -16.14 -23.16
CA PRO A 231 9.33 -15.05 -22.47
C PRO A 231 8.37 -14.03 -21.89
N TYR A 232 8.63 -13.59 -20.64
CA TYR A 232 7.75 -12.68 -19.89
C TYR A 232 7.32 -11.43 -20.67
N GLU A 233 8.26 -10.78 -21.37
CA GLU A 233 7.94 -9.60 -22.19
C GLU A 233 6.95 -9.92 -23.33
N THR A 234 7.06 -11.10 -23.91
CA THR A 234 6.13 -11.58 -24.95
C THR A 234 4.78 -11.92 -24.33
N ALA A 235 4.76 -12.60 -23.19
CA ALA A 235 3.54 -12.93 -22.47
C ALA A 235 2.78 -11.66 -22.06
N LEU A 236 3.48 -10.66 -21.56
CA LEU A 236 2.89 -9.37 -21.18
C LEU A 236 2.33 -8.60 -22.39
N ALA A 237 3.03 -8.65 -23.55
CA ALA A 237 2.55 -8.02 -24.78
C ALA A 237 1.33 -8.73 -25.42
N GLN A 238 1.12 -10.00 -25.08
CA GLN A 238 0.02 -10.83 -25.58
C GLN A 238 -1.07 -11.08 -24.53
N CYS A 239 -0.92 -10.58 -23.31
CA CYS A 239 -1.95 -10.69 -22.29
C CYS A 239 -3.22 -9.97 -22.75
N ILE A 240 -4.34 -10.55 -22.39
CA ILE A 240 -5.64 -9.96 -22.64
C ILE A 240 -6.42 -9.84 -21.33
N GLU A 241 -7.26 -8.85 -21.27
CA GLU A 241 -8.07 -8.54 -20.09
C GLU A 241 -9.55 -8.47 -20.48
N SER A 242 -10.42 -9.04 -19.66
CA SER A 242 -11.87 -9.01 -19.89
C SER A 242 -12.43 -7.59 -19.75
N GLY A 243 -11.74 -6.73 -18.99
CA GLY A 243 -12.31 -5.54 -18.41
C GLY A 243 -13.24 -5.87 -17.23
N ASP A 244 -13.84 -4.85 -16.67
CA ASP A 244 -14.77 -5.00 -15.55
C ASP A 244 -16.11 -5.52 -16.07
N VAL A 245 -16.53 -6.70 -15.58
CA VAL A 245 -17.79 -7.35 -15.91
C VAL A 245 -18.64 -7.41 -14.66
N ALA A 246 -19.85 -6.83 -14.72
CA ALA A 246 -20.76 -6.90 -13.59
C ALA A 246 -21.23 -8.34 -13.36
N ALA A 247 -21.44 -8.73 -12.09
CA ALA A 247 -21.85 -10.09 -11.74
C ALA A 247 -23.17 -10.51 -12.44
N GLY A 248 -24.06 -9.56 -12.72
CA GLY A 248 -25.32 -9.82 -13.45
C GLY A 248 -25.15 -10.08 -14.94
N GLU A 249 -23.98 -9.83 -15.51
CA GLU A 249 -23.68 -10.01 -16.95
C GLU A 249 -22.94 -11.33 -17.26
N ILE A 250 -22.49 -12.03 -16.22
CA ILE A 250 -21.86 -13.35 -16.27
C ILE A 250 -22.94 -14.44 -16.16
#